data_b3e404dfb69d6af85fda408e028cf543
#
_entry.id   b3e404dfb69d6af85fda408e028cf543
#
_cell.length_a   1.000
_cell.length_b   1.000
_cell.length_c   1.000
_cell.angle_alpha   90.00
_cell.angle_beta   90.00
_cell.angle_gamma   90.00
#
_symmetry.space_group_name_H-M   'P 1'
#
loop_
_entity.id
_entity.type
_entity.pdbx_description
1 polymer ?
#
loop_
_entity_poly.entity_id
_entity_poly.type
_entity_poly.pdbx_seq_one_letter_code
_entity_poly.pdbx_strand_id
1 'polypeptide(L)'
;MENVALRQIAQQADGPVYVYDANRIKAQYDRLTSAFNGVKQLRLHYATKALNNISILKYIQSLGAGLDTVSIQEVQLGLAAGFDPSTIIFTPNGVSLNEIEKVAKLGVQINIDNLSILEQFGSKYPDVPVCIRINPHVMAGGNSNISVGHIDSKFGISIHQIPHLLRITENTQMRINGIHMHTGSDILDIDVFLHATEILFETAKNFKNLSFIDFGSGFKVPYKPGDIETNIEELGEKLTEKFNHFCEEYGQELTLA
;
A
#
# COMPACT_ATOMS: atom_id res chain seq x y z
N MET A 1 -12.61 -24.94 2.31
CA MET A 1 -11.88 -26.21 2.58
C MET A 1 -12.83 -27.21 3.19
N GLU A 2 -12.84 -28.47 2.73
CA GLU A 2 -13.76 -29.49 3.23
C GLU A 2 -13.34 -30.02 4.60
N ASN A 3 -14.30 -30.35 5.46
CA ASN A 3 -14.06 -30.82 6.82
C ASN A 3 -13.20 -32.12 6.87
N VAL A 4 -13.26 -32.95 5.82
CA VAL A 4 -12.45 -34.18 5.72
C VAL A 4 -10.97 -33.83 5.56
N ALA A 5 -10.62 -32.87 4.72
CA ALA A 5 -9.25 -32.42 4.52
C ALA A 5 -8.65 -31.81 5.81
N LEU A 6 -9.42 -31.00 6.55
CA LEU A 6 -8.99 -30.41 7.82
C LEU A 6 -8.70 -31.49 8.89
N ARG A 7 -9.51 -32.55 8.97
CA ARG A 7 -9.26 -33.69 9.90
C ARG A 7 -7.97 -34.44 9.56
N GLN A 8 -7.72 -34.68 8.26
CA GLN A 8 -6.49 -35.34 7.82
C GLN A 8 -5.24 -34.51 8.17
N ILE A 9 -5.29 -33.17 7.94
CA ILE A 9 -4.20 -32.27 8.30
C ILE A 9 -3.97 -32.27 9.82
N ALA A 10 -5.05 -32.19 10.61
CA ALA A 10 -4.95 -32.19 12.07
C ALA A 10 -4.35 -33.51 12.62
N GLN A 11 -4.63 -34.65 11.97
CA GLN A 11 -4.04 -35.95 12.36
C GLN A 11 -2.53 -36.06 12.08
N GLN A 12 -2.03 -35.26 11.12
CA GLN A 12 -0.60 -35.22 10.75
C GLN A 12 0.20 -34.19 11.56
N ALA A 13 -0.46 -33.35 12.34
CA ALA A 13 0.18 -32.29 13.12
C ALA A 13 0.29 -32.71 14.59
N ASP A 14 1.45 -32.46 15.22
CA ASP A 14 1.73 -32.75 16.65
C ASP A 14 1.16 -31.64 17.58
N GLY A 15 0.13 -30.93 17.19
CA GLY A 15 -0.47 -29.86 17.99
C GLY A 15 -1.32 -28.87 17.16
N PRO A 16 -1.63 -27.69 17.71
CA PRO A 16 -2.37 -26.68 16.98
C PRO A 16 -1.62 -26.23 15.71
N VAL A 17 -2.34 -26.12 14.60
CA VAL A 17 -1.77 -25.77 13.28
C VAL A 17 -2.61 -24.72 12.60
N TYR A 18 -1.95 -23.72 11.96
CA TYR A 18 -2.59 -22.80 11.06
C TYR A 18 -2.69 -23.41 9.66
N VAL A 19 -3.88 -23.41 9.08
CA VAL A 19 -4.14 -23.94 7.74
C VAL A 19 -4.54 -22.81 6.81
N TYR A 20 -3.79 -22.63 5.73
CA TYR A 20 -4.06 -21.61 4.72
C TYR A 20 -4.57 -22.27 3.44
N ASP A 21 -5.67 -21.73 2.88
CA ASP A 21 -6.26 -22.22 1.66
C ASP A 21 -5.74 -21.41 0.46
N ALA A 22 -4.84 -22.00 -0.33
CA ALA A 22 -4.23 -21.36 -1.49
C ALA A 22 -5.28 -20.95 -2.55
N ASN A 23 -6.36 -21.74 -2.73
CA ASN A 23 -7.44 -21.40 -3.65
C ASN A 23 -8.19 -20.14 -3.17
N ARG A 24 -8.37 -19.99 -1.86
CA ARG A 24 -9.00 -18.81 -1.28
C ARG A 24 -8.13 -17.58 -1.49
N ILE A 25 -6.82 -17.68 -1.28
CA ILE A 25 -5.86 -16.59 -1.52
C ILE A 25 -5.93 -16.16 -3.00
N LYS A 26 -5.87 -17.14 -3.92
CA LYS A 26 -5.98 -16.84 -5.35
C LYS A 26 -7.30 -16.20 -5.72
N ALA A 27 -8.42 -16.72 -5.21
CA ALA A 27 -9.73 -16.17 -5.50
C ALA A 27 -9.88 -14.71 -5.06
N GLN A 28 -9.31 -14.32 -3.90
CA GLN A 28 -9.32 -12.92 -3.46
C GLN A 28 -8.40 -12.03 -4.30
N TYR A 29 -7.23 -12.54 -4.71
CA TYR A 29 -6.34 -11.84 -5.62
C TYR A 29 -7.02 -11.60 -6.99
N ASP A 30 -7.62 -12.65 -7.56
CA ASP A 30 -8.34 -12.56 -8.84
C ASP A 30 -9.56 -11.61 -8.75
N ARG A 31 -10.30 -11.64 -7.64
CA ARG A 31 -11.44 -10.73 -7.38
C ARG A 31 -10.98 -9.28 -7.39
N LEU A 32 -9.92 -8.98 -6.65
CA LEU A 32 -9.41 -7.62 -6.55
C LEU A 32 -8.84 -7.13 -7.89
N THR A 33 -8.04 -7.93 -8.58
CA THR A 33 -7.51 -7.56 -9.90
C THR A 33 -8.62 -7.37 -10.93
N SER A 34 -9.68 -8.20 -10.89
CA SER A 34 -10.82 -8.10 -11.80
C SER A 34 -11.64 -6.83 -11.55
N ALA A 35 -11.78 -6.40 -10.29
CA ALA A 35 -12.52 -5.19 -9.95
C ALA A 35 -11.88 -3.92 -10.56
N PHE A 36 -10.56 -3.93 -10.75
CA PHE A 36 -9.79 -2.82 -11.33
C PHE A 36 -9.33 -3.07 -12.79
N ASN A 37 -9.97 -3.98 -13.51
CA ASN A 37 -9.55 -4.36 -14.87
C ASN A 37 -9.62 -3.20 -15.91
N GLY A 38 -10.32 -2.12 -15.63
CA GLY A 38 -10.37 -0.91 -16.45
C GLY A 38 -9.18 0.03 -16.26
N VAL A 39 -8.29 -0.23 -15.30
CA VAL A 39 -7.04 0.53 -15.12
C VAL A 39 -5.96 -0.06 -16.02
N LYS A 40 -5.30 0.77 -16.82
CA LYS A 40 -4.27 0.30 -17.75
C LYS A 40 -3.04 -0.30 -17.07
N GLN A 41 -2.62 0.29 -15.95
CA GLN A 41 -1.49 -0.18 -15.17
C GLN A 41 -1.91 -0.35 -13.72
N LEU A 42 -2.18 -1.58 -13.33
CA LEU A 42 -2.53 -1.99 -11.96
C LEU A 42 -1.38 -2.77 -11.34
N ARG A 43 -1.03 -2.47 -10.09
CA ARG A 43 -0.09 -3.25 -9.30
C ARG A 43 -0.62 -3.44 -7.88
N LEU A 44 -0.87 -4.68 -7.50
CA LEU A 44 -1.24 -5.01 -6.13
C LEU A 44 -0.01 -5.34 -5.30
N HIS A 45 0.11 -4.73 -4.11
CA HIS A 45 1.15 -5.03 -3.13
C HIS A 45 0.53 -5.72 -1.92
N TYR A 46 1.08 -6.88 -1.57
CA TYR A 46 0.67 -7.61 -0.38
C TYR A 46 1.36 -7.03 0.86
N ALA A 47 0.57 -6.62 1.85
CA ALA A 47 1.08 -6.10 3.11
C ALA A 47 1.68 -7.24 3.96
N THR A 48 3.00 -7.35 3.99
CA THR A 48 3.77 -8.43 4.64
C THR A 48 3.49 -8.54 6.14
N LYS A 49 3.16 -7.41 6.79
CA LYS A 49 2.77 -7.36 8.21
C LYS A 49 1.57 -8.25 8.56
N ALA A 50 0.71 -8.56 7.59
CA ALA A 50 -0.46 -9.40 7.82
C ALA A 50 -0.07 -10.88 8.04
N LEU A 51 0.87 -11.38 7.24
CA LEU A 51 1.44 -12.72 7.36
C LEU A 51 2.74 -12.80 6.56
N ASN A 52 3.84 -13.00 7.25
CA ASN A 52 5.20 -13.05 6.68
C ASN A 52 5.74 -14.48 6.47
N ASN A 53 4.86 -15.47 6.37
CA ASN A 53 5.27 -16.86 6.08
C ASN A 53 5.83 -16.97 4.67
N ILE A 54 7.07 -17.44 4.52
CA ILE A 54 7.80 -17.45 3.24
C ILE A 54 7.10 -18.28 2.15
N SER A 55 6.41 -19.36 2.51
CA SER A 55 5.68 -20.18 1.54
C SER A 55 4.46 -19.42 0.97
N ILE A 56 3.78 -18.65 1.82
CA ILE A 56 2.69 -17.78 1.41
C ILE A 56 3.22 -16.63 0.55
N LEU A 57 4.34 -16.01 0.94
CA LEU A 57 4.96 -14.95 0.14
C LEU A 57 5.35 -15.44 -1.26
N LYS A 58 5.98 -16.63 -1.37
CA LYS A 58 6.27 -17.26 -2.68
C LYS A 58 5.03 -17.52 -3.50
N TYR A 59 3.95 -17.97 -2.86
CA TYR A 59 2.69 -18.18 -3.56
C TYR A 59 2.08 -16.87 -4.07
N ILE A 60 2.07 -15.82 -3.25
CA ILE A 60 1.59 -14.48 -3.62
C ILE A 60 2.45 -13.88 -4.75
N GLN A 61 3.77 -14.06 -4.69
CA GLN A 61 4.69 -13.68 -5.76
C GLN A 61 4.34 -14.38 -7.08
N SER A 62 4.02 -15.68 -7.04
CA SER A 62 3.64 -16.45 -8.23
C SER A 62 2.31 -16.01 -8.85
N LEU A 63 1.46 -15.29 -8.12
CA LEU A 63 0.24 -14.66 -8.62
C LEU A 63 0.51 -13.31 -9.31
N GLY A 64 1.71 -12.74 -9.17
CA GLY A 64 2.10 -11.47 -9.77
C GLY A 64 1.99 -10.24 -8.85
N ALA A 65 1.68 -10.41 -7.57
CA ALA A 65 1.67 -9.31 -6.61
C ALA A 65 3.09 -8.85 -6.25
N GLY A 66 3.23 -7.58 -5.89
CA GLY A 66 4.38 -7.03 -5.19
C GLY A 66 4.22 -7.17 -3.67
N LEU A 67 5.15 -6.59 -2.92
CA LEU A 67 5.10 -6.52 -1.46
C LEU A 67 5.07 -5.08 -0.95
N ASP A 68 4.25 -4.84 0.08
CA ASP A 68 4.38 -3.69 0.99
C ASP A 68 5.02 -4.16 2.30
N THR A 69 6.14 -3.54 2.68
CA THR A 69 6.99 -3.93 3.80
C THR A 69 7.20 -2.77 4.76
N VAL A 70 7.31 -3.03 6.06
CA VAL A 70 7.45 -1.99 7.10
C VAL A 70 8.76 -2.05 7.86
N SER A 71 9.61 -3.05 7.60
CA SER A 71 10.93 -3.22 8.20
C SER A 71 11.93 -3.80 7.19
N ILE A 72 13.22 -3.56 7.43
CA ILE A 72 14.28 -4.15 6.60
C ILE A 72 14.24 -5.68 6.62
N GLN A 73 13.79 -6.29 7.71
CA GLN A 73 13.64 -7.73 7.82
C GLN A 73 12.55 -8.27 6.88
N GLU A 74 11.43 -7.54 6.75
CA GLU A 74 10.39 -7.90 5.78
C GLU A 74 10.87 -7.74 4.34
N VAL A 75 11.65 -6.69 4.03
CA VAL A 75 12.29 -6.53 2.72
C VAL A 75 13.20 -7.74 2.42
N GLN A 76 14.09 -8.11 3.36
CA GLN A 76 14.98 -9.25 3.21
C GLN A 76 14.22 -10.57 3.04
N LEU A 77 13.12 -10.73 3.74
CA LEU A 77 12.25 -11.90 3.60
C LEU A 77 11.59 -11.96 2.23
N GLY A 78 11.14 -10.81 1.70
CA GLY A 78 10.60 -10.68 0.35
C GLY A 78 11.64 -11.08 -0.71
N LEU A 79 12.86 -10.55 -0.60
CA LEU A 79 13.98 -10.92 -1.49
C LEU A 79 14.29 -12.42 -1.42
N ALA A 80 14.30 -13.00 -0.21
CA ALA A 80 14.49 -14.44 -0.01
C ALA A 80 13.33 -15.28 -0.55
N ALA A 81 12.13 -14.73 -0.61
CA ALA A 81 10.97 -15.35 -1.25
C ALA A 81 11.00 -15.29 -2.77
N GLY A 82 11.90 -14.50 -3.37
CA GLY A 82 12.10 -14.39 -4.82
C GLY A 82 11.42 -13.17 -5.46
N PHE A 83 10.98 -12.19 -4.69
CA PHE A 83 10.47 -10.94 -5.25
C PHE A 83 11.60 -10.12 -5.87
N ASP A 84 11.34 -9.55 -7.04
CA ASP A 84 12.21 -8.54 -7.63
C ASP A 84 12.18 -7.27 -6.76
N PRO A 85 13.33 -6.64 -6.44
CA PRO A 85 13.39 -5.41 -5.65
C PRO A 85 12.43 -4.32 -6.15
N SER A 86 12.27 -4.18 -7.47
CA SER A 86 11.37 -3.19 -8.09
C SER A 86 9.88 -3.44 -7.82
N THR A 87 9.52 -4.60 -7.30
CA THR A 87 8.15 -4.96 -6.90
C THR A 87 7.91 -4.88 -5.40
N ILE A 88 8.90 -4.41 -4.65
CA ILE A 88 8.80 -4.23 -3.20
C ILE A 88 8.73 -2.74 -2.88
N ILE A 89 7.75 -2.37 -2.06
CA ILE A 89 7.64 -1.03 -1.47
C ILE A 89 8.00 -1.13 0.01
N PHE A 90 8.84 -0.22 0.47
CA PHE A 90 9.18 -0.07 1.88
C PHE A 90 8.45 1.15 2.44
N THR A 91 7.43 0.90 3.28
CA THR A 91 6.54 1.90 3.87
C THR A 91 6.71 1.94 5.40
N PRO A 92 7.87 2.37 5.90
CA PRO A 92 8.17 2.36 7.32
C PRO A 92 7.44 3.48 8.07
N ASN A 93 7.33 3.30 9.39
CA ASN A 93 6.98 4.39 10.30
C ASN A 93 7.87 4.32 11.54
N GLY A 94 8.49 5.44 11.89
CA GLY A 94 9.32 5.54 13.09
C GLY A 94 10.65 4.78 13.01
N VAL A 95 11.20 4.58 11.80
CA VAL A 95 12.53 3.97 11.59
C VAL A 95 13.62 5.05 11.47
N SER A 96 14.87 4.65 11.68
CA SER A 96 16.01 5.55 11.54
C SER A 96 16.35 5.81 10.07
N LEU A 97 16.95 6.98 9.78
CA LEU A 97 17.50 7.28 8.45
C LEU A 97 18.46 6.18 7.97
N ASN A 98 19.31 5.66 8.87
CA ASN A 98 20.26 4.58 8.55
C ASN A 98 19.58 3.30 8.05
N GLU A 99 18.39 2.97 8.57
CA GLU A 99 17.62 1.83 8.07
C GLU A 99 17.09 2.10 6.66
N ILE A 100 16.54 3.29 6.42
CA ILE A 100 16.07 3.71 5.09
C ILE A 100 17.22 3.69 4.08
N GLU A 101 18.40 4.19 4.44
CA GLU A 101 19.61 4.15 3.61
C GLU A 101 20.06 2.71 3.26
N LYS A 102 19.94 1.79 4.19
CA LYS A 102 20.23 0.36 3.95
C LYS A 102 19.23 -0.24 2.97
N VAL A 103 17.95 0.07 3.14
CA VAL A 103 16.88 -0.43 2.27
C VAL A 103 16.99 0.18 0.87
N ALA A 104 17.30 1.47 0.75
CA ALA A 104 17.49 2.12 -0.54
C ALA A 104 18.58 1.45 -1.40
N LYS A 105 19.66 0.94 -0.76
CA LYS A 105 20.72 0.19 -1.46
C LYS A 105 20.28 -1.16 -2.00
N LEU A 106 19.14 -1.68 -1.56
CA LEU A 106 18.57 -2.94 -2.06
C LEU A 106 17.75 -2.73 -3.34
N GLY A 107 17.53 -1.47 -3.77
CA GLY A 107 16.81 -1.14 -5.00
C GLY A 107 15.30 -1.25 -4.90
N VAL A 108 14.74 -1.24 -3.68
CA VAL A 108 13.29 -1.23 -3.45
C VAL A 108 12.74 0.19 -3.44
N GLN A 109 11.45 0.35 -3.74
CA GLN A 109 10.77 1.64 -3.65
C GLN A 109 10.67 2.10 -2.20
N ILE A 110 11.10 3.33 -1.92
CA ILE A 110 11.05 3.92 -0.57
C ILE A 110 9.83 4.83 -0.47
N ASN A 111 9.01 4.61 0.56
CA ASN A 111 7.98 5.56 0.99
C ASN A 111 8.46 6.33 2.22
N ILE A 112 8.29 7.65 2.22
CA ILE A 112 8.67 8.51 3.34
C ILE A 112 7.41 9.19 3.90
N ASP A 113 7.24 9.12 5.21
CA ASP A 113 6.03 9.55 5.92
C ASP A 113 6.21 10.77 6.82
N ASN A 114 7.40 11.39 6.83
CA ASN A 114 7.65 12.59 7.63
C ASN A 114 8.68 13.53 7.00
N LEU A 115 8.55 14.83 7.30
CA LEU A 115 9.36 15.89 6.69
C LEU A 115 10.83 15.83 7.09
N SER A 116 11.13 15.46 8.35
CA SER A 116 12.51 15.42 8.83
C SER A 116 13.35 14.36 8.11
N ILE A 117 12.79 13.16 7.93
CA ILE A 117 13.44 12.11 7.14
C ILE A 117 13.51 12.50 5.67
N LEU A 118 12.45 13.10 5.12
CA LEU A 118 12.43 13.56 3.74
C LEU A 118 13.57 14.52 3.44
N GLU A 119 13.77 15.53 4.28
CA GLU A 119 14.83 16.53 4.13
C GLU A 119 16.23 15.91 4.25
N GLN A 120 16.45 15.06 5.27
CA GLN A 120 17.73 14.40 5.49
C GLN A 120 18.07 13.43 4.34
N PHE A 121 17.11 12.63 3.90
CA PHE A 121 17.28 11.67 2.81
C PHE A 121 17.51 12.40 1.48
N GLY A 122 16.67 13.39 1.15
CA GLY A 122 16.79 14.17 -0.07
C GLY A 122 18.09 14.94 -0.19
N SER A 123 18.58 15.53 0.92
CA SER A 123 19.88 16.21 0.95
C SER A 123 21.06 15.28 0.66
N LYS A 124 20.92 13.99 0.98
CA LYS A 124 22.00 13.01 0.83
C LYS A 124 21.88 12.15 -0.44
N TYR A 125 20.66 11.90 -0.91
CA TYR A 125 20.34 11.00 -2.02
C TYR A 125 19.31 11.61 -2.98
N PRO A 126 19.57 12.78 -3.59
CA PRO A 126 18.59 13.49 -4.43
C PRO A 126 18.16 12.68 -5.67
N ASP A 127 19.04 11.84 -6.19
CA ASP A 127 18.80 11.03 -7.39
C ASP A 127 17.98 9.76 -7.12
N VAL A 128 17.82 9.36 -5.85
CA VAL A 128 17.01 8.20 -5.49
C VAL A 128 15.53 8.60 -5.45
N PRO A 129 14.69 8.05 -6.33
CA PRO A 129 13.27 8.43 -6.34
C PRO A 129 12.56 7.88 -5.10
N VAL A 130 11.70 8.70 -4.51
CA VAL A 130 10.90 8.31 -3.35
C VAL A 130 9.42 8.58 -3.57
N CYS A 131 8.61 7.78 -2.91
CA CYS A 131 7.19 8.02 -2.73
C CYS A 131 6.96 8.76 -1.40
N ILE A 132 5.95 9.59 -1.34
CA ILE A 132 5.59 10.36 -0.15
C ILE A 132 4.25 9.86 0.38
N ARG A 133 4.20 9.51 1.66
CA ARG A 133 2.95 9.18 2.32
C ARG A 133 2.27 10.44 2.84
N ILE A 134 1.07 10.69 2.36
CA ILE A 134 0.21 11.83 2.72
C ILE A 134 -0.86 11.36 3.71
N ASN A 135 -1.14 12.17 4.72
CA ASN A 135 -2.33 12.03 5.55
C ASN A 135 -3.41 13.01 5.04
N PRO A 136 -4.48 12.52 4.41
CA PRO A 136 -5.55 13.36 3.88
C PRO A 136 -6.50 13.91 4.94
N HIS A 137 -6.33 13.53 6.20
CA HIS A 137 -7.24 13.85 7.32
C HIS A 137 -8.69 13.37 7.11
N VAL A 138 -8.87 12.26 6.41
CA VAL A 138 -10.16 11.60 6.21
C VAL A 138 -10.21 10.32 7.03
N MET A 139 -11.22 10.18 7.87
CA MET A 139 -11.47 9.00 8.69
C MET A 139 -12.38 8.03 7.94
N ALA A 140 -11.79 7.11 7.16
CA ALA A 140 -12.54 6.13 6.38
C ALA A 140 -12.75 4.78 7.10
N GLY A 141 -12.04 4.54 8.21
CA GLY A 141 -12.12 3.28 8.96
C GLY A 141 -13.34 3.18 9.87
N GLY A 142 -13.84 1.97 10.07
CA GLY A 142 -15.00 1.70 10.91
C GLY A 142 -14.78 1.84 12.42
N ASN A 143 -13.54 2.03 12.88
CA ASN A 143 -13.19 2.18 14.28
C ASN A 143 -12.21 3.36 14.46
N SER A 144 -12.64 4.36 15.26
CA SER A 144 -11.84 5.57 15.53
C SER A 144 -10.47 5.27 16.15
N ASN A 145 -10.35 4.16 16.92
CA ASN A 145 -9.09 3.79 17.59
C ASN A 145 -8.03 3.22 16.62
N ILE A 146 -8.43 2.79 15.43
CA ILE A 146 -7.53 2.24 14.39
C ILE A 146 -7.56 3.07 13.11
N SER A 147 -8.24 4.22 13.12
CA SER A 147 -8.21 5.17 12.01
C SER A 147 -6.85 5.87 11.97
N VAL A 148 -6.14 5.75 10.87
CA VAL A 148 -4.83 6.41 10.65
C VAL A 148 -4.95 7.72 9.87
N GLY A 149 -6.14 8.05 9.36
CA GLY A 149 -6.46 9.32 8.71
C GLY A 149 -6.81 10.47 9.67
N HIS A 150 -6.76 10.26 11.00
CA HIS A 150 -7.05 11.30 11.99
C HIS A 150 -5.98 12.40 11.99
N ILE A 151 -6.34 13.64 12.39
CA ILE A 151 -5.42 14.77 12.45
C ILE A 151 -4.25 14.53 13.41
N ASP A 152 -4.47 13.80 14.49
CA ASP A 152 -3.44 13.44 15.47
C ASP A 152 -2.69 12.14 15.12
N SER A 153 -2.91 11.60 13.92
CA SER A 153 -2.21 10.39 13.48
C SER A 153 -0.72 10.66 13.29
N LYS A 154 0.10 9.72 13.77
CA LYS A 154 1.54 9.74 13.53
C LYS A 154 1.94 9.38 12.09
N PHE A 155 1.00 8.91 11.27
CA PHE A 155 1.25 8.39 9.95
C PHE A 155 1.04 9.44 8.87
N GLY A 156 2.04 9.57 8.01
CA GLY A 156 1.99 10.42 6.83
C GLY A 156 2.21 11.90 7.09
N ILE A 157 2.63 12.61 6.05
CA ILE A 157 2.76 14.07 6.06
C ILE A 157 1.36 14.66 5.88
N SER A 158 0.97 15.53 6.80
CA SER A 158 -0.33 16.21 6.75
C SER A 158 -0.50 17.02 5.46
N ILE A 159 -1.71 16.99 4.87
CA ILE A 159 -2.04 17.89 3.74
C ILE A 159 -1.79 19.37 4.05
N HIS A 160 -1.88 19.78 5.32
CA HIS A 160 -1.57 21.16 5.73
C HIS A 160 -0.07 21.47 5.69
N GLN A 161 0.79 20.46 5.57
CA GLN A 161 2.25 20.61 5.47
C GLN A 161 2.77 20.54 4.02
N ILE A 162 1.90 20.42 3.02
CA ILE A 162 2.28 20.38 1.59
C ILE A 162 3.18 21.57 1.20
N PRO A 163 2.92 22.83 1.58
CA PRO A 163 3.83 23.93 1.22
C PRO A 163 5.25 23.75 1.79
N HIS A 164 5.39 23.13 2.96
CA HIS A 164 6.69 22.82 3.53
C HIS A 164 7.36 21.64 2.81
N LEU A 165 6.61 20.61 2.51
CA LEU A 165 7.07 19.47 1.72
C LEU A 165 7.63 19.94 0.36
N LEU A 166 6.90 20.77 -0.39
CA LEU A 166 7.33 21.29 -1.69
C LEU A 166 8.64 22.10 -1.56
N ARG A 167 8.80 22.89 -0.51
CA ARG A 167 10.04 23.63 -0.24
C ARG A 167 11.23 22.68 0.01
N ILE A 168 11.02 21.57 0.74
CA ILE A 168 12.05 20.56 0.94
C ILE A 168 12.44 19.93 -0.39
N THR A 169 11.46 19.53 -1.21
CA THR A 169 11.75 18.90 -2.50
C THR A 169 12.49 19.84 -3.47
N GLU A 170 12.16 21.14 -3.47
CA GLU A 170 12.86 22.15 -4.25
C GLU A 170 14.30 22.36 -3.75
N ASN A 171 14.50 22.51 -2.44
CA ASN A 171 15.82 22.75 -1.85
C ASN A 171 16.78 21.57 -2.02
N THR A 172 16.25 20.35 -1.94
CA THR A 172 17.06 19.12 -2.06
C THR A 172 17.19 18.63 -3.49
N GLN A 173 16.36 19.14 -4.43
CA GLN A 173 16.27 18.68 -5.81
C GLN A 173 15.93 17.19 -5.93
N MET A 174 15.32 16.61 -4.89
CA MET A 174 14.99 15.19 -4.84
C MET A 174 13.86 14.82 -5.81
N ARG A 175 13.87 13.57 -6.24
CA ARG A 175 12.87 13.04 -7.16
C ARG A 175 11.73 12.38 -6.40
N ILE A 176 10.52 12.92 -6.58
CA ILE A 176 9.29 12.30 -6.10
C ILE A 176 8.67 11.54 -7.27
N ASN A 177 8.54 10.23 -7.15
CA ASN A 177 7.98 9.36 -8.19
C ASN A 177 6.65 8.71 -7.82
N GLY A 178 6.16 8.88 -6.60
CA GLY A 178 4.89 8.33 -6.15
C GLY A 178 4.28 9.13 -5.01
N ILE A 179 2.99 8.97 -4.85
CA ILE A 179 2.24 9.46 -3.70
C ILE A 179 1.42 8.31 -3.14
N HIS A 180 1.43 8.18 -1.82
CA HIS A 180 0.73 7.13 -1.10
C HIS A 180 -0.16 7.73 -0.01
N MET A 181 -1.29 7.10 0.24
CA MET A 181 -2.10 7.29 1.44
C MET A 181 -2.50 5.94 2.04
N HIS A 182 -2.84 5.95 3.32
CA HIS A 182 -3.54 4.83 3.96
C HIS A 182 -4.44 5.42 5.04
N THR A 183 -5.75 5.24 4.90
CA THR A 183 -6.77 5.92 5.72
C THR A 183 -7.26 5.08 6.90
N GLY A 184 -6.84 3.82 7.01
CA GLY A 184 -7.16 2.95 8.15
C GLY A 184 -7.54 1.53 7.76
N SER A 185 -8.23 0.87 8.68
CA SER A 185 -8.71 -0.50 8.56
C SER A 185 -10.23 -0.56 8.72
N ASP A 186 -10.85 -1.66 8.31
CA ASP A 186 -12.31 -1.87 8.35
C ASP A 186 -13.10 -0.78 7.59
N ILE A 187 -12.54 -0.31 6.48
CA ILE A 187 -13.20 0.65 5.60
C ILE A 187 -14.41 -0.03 4.97
N LEU A 188 -15.59 0.49 5.26
CA LEU A 188 -16.86 0.00 4.71
C LEU A 188 -17.49 1.02 3.77
N ASP A 189 -17.34 2.31 4.09
CA ASP A 189 -17.90 3.42 3.33
C ASP A 189 -16.99 3.77 2.16
N ILE A 190 -17.42 3.40 0.96
CA ILE A 190 -16.70 3.63 -0.29
C ILE A 190 -16.60 5.12 -0.61
N ASP A 191 -17.66 5.89 -0.37
CA ASP A 191 -17.71 7.30 -0.76
C ASP A 191 -16.76 8.14 0.10
N VAL A 192 -16.60 7.79 1.39
CA VAL A 192 -15.59 8.41 2.27
C VAL A 192 -14.16 8.08 1.78
N PHE A 193 -13.92 6.83 1.34
CA PHE A 193 -12.63 6.46 0.77
C PHE A 193 -12.36 7.20 -0.54
N LEU A 194 -13.34 7.29 -1.44
CA LEU A 194 -13.22 8.04 -2.70
C LEU A 194 -12.97 9.52 -2.48
N HIS A 195 -13.57 10.12 -1.43
CA HIS A 195 -13.25 11.50 -1.07
C HIS A 195 -11.76 11.67 -0.67
N ALA A 196 -11.20 10.70 0.07
CA ALA A 196 -9.76 10.72 0.38
C ALA A 196 -8.90 10.60 -0.89
N THR A 197 -9.33 9.81 -1.89
CA THR A 197 -8.61 9.70 -3.17
C THR A 197 -8.60 11.02 -3.95
N GLU A 198 -9.69 11.80 -3.93
CA GLU A 198 -9.77 13.12 -4.56
C GLU A 198 -8.75 14.10 -3.94
N ILE A 199 -8.62 14.09 -2.62
CA ILE A 199 -7.60 14.90 -1.92
C ILE A 199 -6.19 14.49 -2.35
N LEU A 200 -5.96 13.17 -2.53
CA LEU A 200 -4.67 12.68 -2.98
C LEU A 200 -4.38 13.09 -4.44
N PHE A 201 -5.37 13.07 -5.33
CA PHE A 201 -5.24 13.57 -6.70
C PHE A 201 -4.87 15.07 -6.73
N GLU A 202 -5.56 15.90 -5.94
CA GLU A 202 -5.22 17.32 -5.86
C GLU A 202 -3.79 17.55 -5.32
N THR A 203 -3.36 16.72 -4.37
CA THR A 203 -1.98 16.75 -3.88
C THR A 203 -0.99 16.34 -4.98
N ALA A 204 -1.33 15.33 -5.77
CA ALA A 204 -0.50 14.80 -6.85
C ALA A 204 -0.18 15.86 -7.93
N LYS A 205 -1.10 16.78 -8.20
CA LYS A 205 -0.91 17.89 -9.18
C LYS A 205 0.27 18.81 -8.86
N ASN A 206 0.78 18.79 -7.62
CA ASN A 206 1.99 19.55 -7.25
C ASN A 206 3.30 18.90 -7.75
N PHE A 207 3.27 17.66 -8.23
CA PHE A 207 4.44 16.89 -8.68
C PHE A 207 4.31 16.56 -10.17
N LYS A 208 5.37 16.76 -10.95
CA LYS A 208 5.30 16.67 -12.42
C LYS A 208 5.68 15.29 -13.00
N ASN A 209 6.33 14.44 -12.21
CA ASN A 209 6.97 13.21 -12.72
C ASN A 209 6.60 12.00 -11.87
N LEU A 210 5.35 11.90 -11.45
CA LEU A 210 4.87 10.71 -10.76
C LEU A 210 4.80 9.54 -11.73
N SER A 211 5.09 8.36 -11.24
CA SER A 211 4.93 7.09 -11.97
C SER A 211 3.79 6.24 -11.41
N PHE A 212 3.39 6.46 -10.17
CA PHE A 212 2.30 5.73 -9.54
C PHE A 212 1.60 6.54 -8.45
N ILE A 213 0.37 6.12 -8.14
CA ILE A 213 -0.36 6.53 -6.94
C ILE A 213 -0.80 5.26 -6.20
N ASP A 214 -0.48 5.21 -4.91
CA ASP A 214 -0.84 4.13 -4.01
C ASP A 214 -1.91 4.63 -3.03
N PHE A 215 -3.11 4.07 -3.13
CA PHE A 215 -4.23 4.46 -2.27
C PHE A 215 -4.28 3.67 -0.97
N GLY A 216 -3.35 2.73 -0.78
CA GLY A 216 -3.43 1.80 0.33
C GLY A 216 -4.65 0.89 0.24
N SER A 217 -5.04 0.35 1.34
CA SER A 217 -6.23 -0.50 1.45
C SER A 217 -6.75 -0.50 2.90
N GLY A 218 -7.32 -1.61 3.34
CA GLY A 218 -7.91 -1.74 4.66
C GLY A 218 -9.42 -1.95 4.56
N PHE A 219 -9.89 -2.37 3.40
CA PHE A 219 -11.31 -2.66 3.15
C PHE A 219 -11.79 -3.80 4.05
N LYS A 220 -13.03 -3.65 4.52
CA LYS A 220 -13.63 -4.61 5.44
C LYS A 220 -13.87 -5.94 4.76
N VAL A 221 -13.42 -7.02 5.40
CA VAL A 221 -13.65 -8.40 4.99
C VAL A 221 -14.55 -9.12 6.00
N PRO A 222 -15.37 -10.09 5.60
CA PRO A 222 -16.21 -10.85 6.52
C PRO A 222 -15.37 -11.87 7.29
N TYR A 223 -15.45 -11.87 8.63
CA TYR A 223 -14.80 -12.85 9.49
C TYR A 223 -15.69 -14.05 9.82
N LYS A 224 -17.00 -13.90 9.72
CA LYS A 224 -18.00 -14.95 9.95
C LYS A 224 -19.18 -14.81 8.99
N PRO A 225 -20.01 -15.87 8.83
CA PRO A 225 -21.21 -15.80 8.01
C PRO A 225 -22.13 -14.66 8.46
N GLY A 226 -22.59 -13.85 7.50
CA GLY A 226 -23.48 -12.72 7.74
C GLY A 226 -22.79 -11.40 8.11
N ASP A 227 -21.44 -11.38 8.21
CA ASP A 227 -20.71 -10.12 8.31
C ASP A 227 -20.84 -9.32 7.02
N ILE A 228 -20.95 -8.01 7.15
CA ILE A 228 -20.88 -7.08 6.03
C ILE A 228 -19.43 -6.92 5.58
N GLU A 229 -19.25 -6.77 4.28
CA GLU A 229 -17.95 -6.50 3.65
C GLU A 229 -18.03 -5.28 2.73
N THR A 230 -16.88 -4.72 2.37
CA THR A 230 -16.81 -3.67 1.37
C THR A 230 -17.15 -4.23 0.00
N ASN A 231 -18.00 -3.53 -0.75
CA ASN A 231 -18.29 -3.87 -2.14
C ASN A 231 -17.09 -3.49 -3.02
N ILE A 232 -16.17 -4.44 -3.22
CA ILE A 232 -14.92 -4.24 -3.97
C ILE A 232 -15.20 -3.99 -5.46
N GLU A 233 -16.24 -4.58 -6.00
CA GLU A 233 -16.66 -4.41 -7.40
C GLU A 233 -17.10 -2.95 -7.65
N GLU A 234 -17.95 -2.40 -6.81
CA GLU A 234 -18.40 -1.01 -6.88
C GLU A 234 -17.23 -0.03 -6.64
N LEU A 235 -16.38 -0.32 -5.66
CA LEU A 235 -15.18 0.47 -5.41
C LEU A 235 -14.27 0.48 -6.65
N GLY A 236 -14.03 -0.69 -7.23
CA GLY A 236 -13.19 -0.85 -8.42
C GLY A 236 -13.71 -0.03 -9.60
N GLU A 237 -15.02 -0.10 -9.87
CA GLU A 237 -15.66 0.69 -10.93
C GLU A 237 -15.47 2.20 -10.71
N LYS A 238 -15.91 2.71 -9.55
CA LYS A 238 -15.85 4.15 -9.23
C LYS A 238 -14.41 4.69 -9.17
N LEU A 239 -13.48 3.95 -8.56
CA LEU A 239 -12.09 4.40 -8.46
C LEU A 239 -11.38 4.33 -9.82
N THR A 240 -11.65 3.31 -10.63
CA THR A 240 -11.10 3.22 -11.99
C THR A 240 -11.50 4.43 -12.83
N GLU A 241 -12.78 4.82 -12.82
CA GLU A 241 -13.27 6.00 -13.55
C GLU A 241 -12.52 7.26 -13.10
N LYS A 242 -12.46 7.52 -11.79
CA LYS A 242 -11.77 8.69 -11.22
C LYS A 242 -10.27 8.69 -11.53
N PHE A 243 -9.61 7.54 -11.42
CA PHE A 243 -8.18 7.40 -11.65
C PHE A 243 -7.82 7.63 -13.13
N ASN A 244 -8.58 7.04 -14.06
CA ASN A 244 -8.36 7.23 -15.49
C ASN A 244 -8.58 8.70 -15.89
N HIS A 245 -9.64 9.33 -15.37
CA HIS A 245 -9.87 10.76 -15.58
C HIS A 245 -8.73 11.62 -15.03
N PHE A 246 -8.24 11.30 -13.84
CA PHE A 246 -7.07 11.98 -13.27
C PHE A 246 -5.82 11.81 -14.14
N CYS A 247 -5.54 10.62 -14.66
CA CYS A 247 -4.41 10.39 -15.58
C CYS A 247 -4.50 11.25 -16.84
N GLU A 248 -5.70 11.42 -17.40
CA GLU A 248 -5.95 12.31 -18.54
C GLU A 248 -5.64 13.78 -18.18
N GLU A 249 -6.15 14.29 -17.06
CA GLU A 249 -5.87 15.64 -16.57
C GLU A 249 -4.39 15.85 -16.24
N TYR A 250 -3.75 14.85 -15.65
CA TYR A 250 -2.34 14.88 -15.28
C TYR A 250 -1.41 14.82 -16.52
N GLY A 251 -1.95 14.34 -17.64
CA GLY A 251 -1.24 14.26 -18.92
C GLY A 251 -0.22 13.11 -19.00
N GLN A 252 -0.31 12.14 -18.10
CA GLN A 252 0.57 10.98 -18.06
C GLN A 252 -0.16 9.75 -17.53
N GLU A 253 0.09 8.59 -18.13
CA GLU A 253 -0.38 7.31 -17.61
C GLU A 253 0.38 6.93 -16.34
N LEU A 254 -0.36 6.71 -15.24
CA LEU A 254 0.21 6.32 -13.96
C LEU A 254 -0.15 4.87 -13.63
N THR A 255 0.63 4.24 -12.77
CA THR A 255 0.27 2.97 -12.15
C THR A 255 -0.65 3.23 -10.95
N LEU A 256 -1.79 2.54 -10.88
CA LEU A 256 -2.59 2.42 -9.66
C LEU A 256 -1.99 1.30 -8.80
N ALA A 257 -1.62 1.60 -7.55
CA ALA A 257 -1.05 0.66 -6.60
C ALA A 257 -1.89 0.57 -5.31
#